data_e418925c9f5993431961bf02830c44bb
#
_entry.id   e418925c9f5993431961bf02830c44bb
#
_cell.length_a   1.000
_cell.length_b   1.000
_cell.length_c   1.000
_cell.angle_alpha   90.00
_cell.angle_beta   90.00
_cell.angle_gamma   90.00
#
_symmetry.space_group_name_H-M   'P 1'
#
loop_
_entity.id
_entity.type
_entity.pdbx_description
1 polymer ?
#
loop_
_entity_poly.entity_id
_entity_poly.type
_entity_poly.pdbx_seq_one_letter_code
_entity_poly.pdbx_strand_id
1 'polypeptide(L)'
;MSEHDSPISIHGSGTLAKAIVSEGKGHWNVPDGAVLSPWSRRVASFVIDVVIVGTILMLVTDSMVRNAWNLSLWASRDFHYSAAFAGVFLASNWLYWRVTGMIFSRSFGQKILGIAIVMEDGTRVSSEVWDYRSARKLLYLLPIVNVYIGVYEIARISQRH
;
A
#
# COMPACT_ATOMS: atom_id res chain seq x y z
N MET A 1 -17.04 1.22 13.79
CA MET A 1 -15.76 0.48 13.78
C MET A 1 -15.14 0.70 15.14
N SER A 2 -15.08 -0.32 15.98
CA SER A 2 -14.46 -0.21 17.29
C SER A 2 -12.95 0.03 17.12
N GLU A 3 -12.32 0.68 18.07
CA GLU A 3 -10.87 0.99 18.03
C GLU A 3 -10.01 -0.30 17.95
N HIS A 4 -10.57 -1.44 18.34
CA HIS A 4 -9.96 -2.77 18.30
C HIS A 4 -9.96 -3.47 16.94
N ASP A 5 -10.73 -2.98 15.94
CA ASP A 5 -10.86 -3.62 14.62
C ASP A 5 -9.89 -3.04 13.57
N SER A 6 -8.88 -2.27 13.96
CA SER A 6 -7.94 -1.68 13.01
C SER A 6 -6.84 -2.68 12.61
N PRO A 7 -6.60 -2.85 11.29
CA PRO A 7 -5.54 -3.74 10.82
C PRO A 7 -4.16 -3.17 11.17
N ILE A 8 -3.32 -4.01 11.75
CA ILE A 8 -1.94 -3.69 12.10
C ILE A 8 -0.97 -4.25 11.07
N SER A 9 0.15 -3.56 10.88
CA SER A 9 1.25 -4.04 10.06
C SER A 9 2.40 -4.47 10.97
N ILE A 10 2.74 -5.74 10.92
CA ILE A 10 3.83 -6.33 11.70
C ILE A 10 5.00 -6.66 10.78
N HIS A 11 6.21 -6.73 11.33
CA HIS A 11 7.38 -7.26 10.66
C HIS A 11 8.05 -8.33 11.51
N GLY A 12 8.70 -9.26 10.85
CA GLY A 12 9.44 -10.33 11.50
C GLY A 12 10.50 -10.88 10.55
N SER A 13 11.29 -11.84 11.02
CA SER A 13 12.15 -12.62 10.12
C SER A 13 11.28 -13.24 9.00
N GLY A 14 11.81 -13.42 7.81
CA GLY A 14 11.05 -13.91 6.65
C GLY A 14 10.28 -15.22 6.89
N THR A 15 10.71 -16.02 7.87
CA THR A 15 10.03 -17.23 8.36
C THR A 15 8.74 -16.91 9.11
N LEU A 16 8.71 -15.88 9.97
CA LEU A 16 7.53 -15.43 10.71
C LEU A 16 6.44 -14.89 9.77
N ALA A 17 6.82 -14.03 8.82
CA ALA A 17 5.88 -13.52 7.83
C ALA A 17 5.36 -14.62 6.89
N LYS A 18 6.16 -15.67 6.62
CA LYS A 18 5.73 -16.86 5.89
C LYS A 18 4.77 -17.72 6.70
N ALA A 19 5.05 -17.96 7.98
CA ALA A 19 4.18 -18.75 8.87
C ALA A 19 2.80 -18.12 8.98
N ILE A 20 2.71 -16.81 9.23
CA ILE A 20 1.45 -16.08 9.32
C ILE A 20 0.64 -16.19 8.01
N VAL A 21 1.28 -16.20 6.85
CA VAL A 21 0.58 -16.26 5.55
C VAL A 21 0.27 -17.69 5.12
N SER A 22 1.06 -18.69 5.51
CA SER A 22 0.86 -20.09 5.13
C SER A 22 -0.26 -20.79 5.89
N GLU A 23 -0.53 -20.39 7.13
CA GLU A 23 -1.62 -20.91 7.97
C GLU A 23 -3.02 -20.41 7.56
N GLY A 24 -3.15 -19.81 6.42
CA GLY A 24 -4.22 -19.05 5.79
C GLY A 24 -5.66 -19.60 5.78
N LYS A 25 -6.07 -20.38 6.75
CA LYS A 25 -7.45 -20.83 6.93
C LYS A 25 -7.91 -20.79 8.39
N GLY A 26 -7.78 -19.64 9.05
CA GLY A 26 -8.26 -19.57 10.43
C GLY A 26 -7.77 -18.37 11.20
N HIS A 27 -7.95 -18.41 12.47
CA HIS A 27 -7.50 -17.43 13.42
C HIS A 27 -5.96 -17.40 13.43
N TRP A 28 -5.39 -16.23 13.15
CA TRP A 28 -3.93 -16.07 13.07
C TRP A 28 -3.43 -15.68 14.45
N ASN A 29 -2.79 -16.59 15.14
CA ASN A 29 -2.05 -16.21 16.34
C ASN A 29 -0.90 -15.29 15.92
N VAL A 30 -0.98 -14.01 16.32
CA VAL A 30 0.17 -13.12 16.19
C VAL A 30 1.26 -13.69 17.08
N PRO A 31 2.41 -14.12 16.53
CA PRO A 31 3.44 -14.76 17.33
C PRO A 31 3.94 -13.81 18.42
N ASP A 32 4.16 -14.36 19.63
CA ASP A 32 4.82 -13.63 20.69
C ASP A 32 6.15 -13.05 20.19
N GLY A 33 6.33 -11.75 20.35
CA GLY A 33 7.51 -11.04 19.82
C GLY A 33 7.32 -10.43 18.42
N ALA A 34 6.12 -10.46 17.82
CA ALA A 34 5.83 -9.67 16.64
C ALA A 34 5.90 -8.17 16.98
N VAL A 35 6.75 -7.46 16.25
CA VAL A 35 6.97 -6.02 16.47
C VAL A 35 6.22 -5.23 15.38
N LEU A 36 5.56 -4.14 15.78
CA LEU A 36 4.92 -3.22 14.85
C LEU A 36 5.95 -2.72 13.82
N SER A 37 5.58 -2.79 12.54
CA SER A 37 6.47 -2.36 11.47
C SER A 37 6.72 -0.85 11.54
N PRO A 38 7.99 -0.38 11.62
CA PRO A 38 8.32 1.02 11.66
C PRO A 38 7.83 1.74 10.39
N TRP A 39 7.55 3.03 10.51
CA TRP A 39 7.02 3.84 9.42
C TRP A 39 7.92 3.83 8.17
N SER A 40 9.24 3.83 8.37
CA SER A 40 10.22 3.80 7.27
C SER A 40 10.07 2.58 6.37
N ARG A 41 9.89 1.39 6.95
CA ARG A 41 9.62 0.16 6.17
C ARG A 41 8.29 0.22 5.43
N ARG A 42 7.26 0.83 6.04
CA ARG A 42 5.94 1.01 5.40
C ARG A 42 6.04 1.94 4.19
N VAL A 43 6.77 3.06 4.33
CA VAL A 43 7.03 3.99 3.22
C VAL A 43 7.87 3.32 2.14
N ALA A 44 8.94 2.62 2.50
CA ALA A 44 9.76 1.90 1.54
C ALA A 44 8.95 0.85 0.77
N SER A 45 8.06 0.08 1.44
CA SER A 45 7.20 -0.89 0.76
C SER A 45 6.23 -0.23 -0.22
N PHE A 46 5.68 0.93 0.15
CA PHE A 46 4.82 1.72 -0.72
C PHE A 46 5.55 2.21 -1.97
N VAL A 47 6.76 2.74 -1.81
CA VAL A 47 7.60 3.20 -2.94
C VAL A 47 7.92 2.04 -3.87
N ILE A 48 8.31 0.88 -3.34
CA ILE A 48 8.57 -0.33 -4.15
C ILE A 48 7.33 -0.73 -4.95
N ASP A 49 6.16 -0.75 -4.32
CA ASP A 49 4.90 -1.08 -4.99
C ASP A 49 4.61 -0.12 -6.16
N VAL A 50 4.75 1.19 -5.92
CA VAL A 50 4.52 2.23 -6.94
C VAL A 50 5.51 2.09 -8.11
N VAL A 51 6.78 1.79 -7.83
CA VAL A 51 7.79 1.54 -8.84
C VAL A 51 7.45 0.30 -9.68
N ILE A 52 7.03 -0.79 -9.03
CA ILE A 52 6.63 -2.02 -9.74
C ILE A 52 5.47 -1.73 -10.70
N VAL A 53 4.39 -1.14 -10.19
CA VAL A 53 3.20 -0.82 -11.02
C VAL A 53 3.56 0.18 -12.12
N GLY A 54 4.31 1.22 -11.79
CA GLY A 54 4.78 2.21 -12.76
C GLY A 54 5.61 1.60 -13.88
N THR A 55 6.53 0.69 -13.54
CA THR A 55 7.36 -0.01 -14.52
C THR A 55 6.52 -0.88 -15.45
N ILE A 56 5.57 -1.65 -14.89
CA ILE A 56 4.66 -2.48 -15.69
C ILE A 56 3.85 -1.60 -16.65
N LEU A 57 3.28 -0.51 -16.15
CA LEU A 57 2.49 0.41 -16.99
C LEU A 57 3.34 1.07 -18.08
N MET A 58 4.58 1.48 -17.77
CA MET A 58 5.49 2.03 -18.75
C MET A 58 5.79 1.06 -19.89
N LEU A 59 5.95 -0.23 -19.57
CA LEU A 59 6.20 -1.27 -20.55
C LEU A 59 4.95 -1.56 -21.40
N VAL A 60 3.77 -1.60 -20.78
CA VAL A 60 2.50 -1.91 -21.47
C VAL A 60 2.01 -0.74 -22.31
N THR A 61 2.24 0.50 -21.87
CA THR A 61 1.75 1.72 -22.54
C THR A 61 2.82 2.40 -23.41
N ASP A 62 3.92 1.73 -23.69
CA ASP A 62 5.06 2.30 -24.42
C ASP A 62 5.50 3.66 -23.85
N SER A 63 5.64 3.71 -22.55
CA SER A 63 6.05 4.91 -21.79
C SER A 63 5.06 6.08 -21.81
N MET A 64 3.86 5.93 -22.39
CA MET A 64 2.87 7.01 -22.43
C MET A 64 2.44 7.46 -21.00
N VAL A 65 2.35 6.54 -20.06
CA VAL A 65 1.98 6.83 -18.66
C VAL A 65 2.97 7.77 -17.96
N ARG A 66 4.22 7.84 -18.45
CA ARG A 66 5.22 8.78 -17.92
C ARG A 66 4.77 10.24 -18.05
N ASN A 67 3.94 10.55 -19.04
CA ASN A 67 3.42 11.88 -19.28
C ASN A 67 2.51 12.37 -18.15
N ALA A 68 1.93 11.47 -17.36
CA ALA A 68 1.13 11.83 -16.19
C ALA A 68 1.93 12.66 -15.15
N TRP A 69 3.26 12.53 -15.12
CA TRP A 69 4.15 13.25 -14.21
C TRP A 69 4.81 14.47 -14.82
N ASN A 70 4.53 14.76 -16.07
CA ASN A 70 5.08 15.94 -16.74
C ASN A 70 4.22 17.18 -16.44
N LEU A 71 4.66 17.98 -15.47
CA LEU A 71 3.97 19.20 -15.04
C LEU A 71 3.70 20.19 -16.18
N SER A 72 4.55 20.23 -17.21
CA SER A 72 4.34 21.13 -18.35
C SER A 72 3.12 20.75 -19.18
N LEU A 73 2.78 19.46 -19.25
CA LEU A 73 1.57 18.99 -19.93
C LEU A 73 0.29 19.33 -19.17
N TRP A 74 0.36 19.42 -17.82
CA TRP A 74 -0.79 19.85 -17.02
C TRP A 74 -1.12 21.34 -17.21
N ALA A 75 -0.13 22.14 -17.58
CA ALA A 75 -0.29 23.56 -17.88
C ALA A 75 -0.62 23.83 -19.35
N SER A 76 -0.59 22.83 -20.23
CA SER A 76 -0.78 22.93 -21.67
C SER A 76 -2.21 22.56 -22.10
N ARG A 77 -2.47 22.66 -23.42
CA ARG A 77 -3.70 22.16 -24.03
C ARG A 77 -3.89 20.63 -23.90
N ASP A 78 -2.82 19.89 -23.54
CA ASP A 78 -2.81 18.44 -23.41
C ASP A 78 -3.23 17.97 -21.99
N PHE A 79 -3.87 18.85 -21.22
CA PHE A 79 -4.39 18.54 -19.89
C PHE A 79 -5.22 17.24 -19.84
N HIS A 80 -6.09 17.03 -20.84
CA HIS A 80 -6.94 15.83 -20.88
C HIS A 80 -6.12 14.54 -21.00
N TYR A 81 -5.04 14.55 -21.77
CA TYR A 81 -4.13 13.42 -21.87
C TYR A 81 -3.44 13.14 -20.53
N SER A 82 -2.89 14.17 -19.90
CA SER A 82 -2.23 14.02 -18.60
C SER A 82 -3.21 13.50 -17.54
N ALA A 83 -4.44 14.02 -17.52
CA ALA A 83 -5.49 13.57 -16.62
C ALA A 83 -5.88 12.10 -16.86
N ALA A 84 -6.01 11.68 -18.13
CA ALA A 84 -6.30 10.30 -18.48
C ALA A 84 -5.19 9.34 -18.02
N PHE A 85 -3.93 9.66 -18.28
CA PHE A 85 -2.81 8.83 -17.82
C PHE A 85 -2.66 8.80 -16.30
N ALA A 86 -2.89 9.92 -15.62
CA ALA A 86 -2.95 9.95 -14.17
C ALA A 86 -4.06 9.05 -13.63
N GLY A 87 -5.25 9.09 -14.24
CA GLY A 87 -6.36 8.22 -13.92
C GLY A 87 -6.02 6.74 -14.08
N VAL A 88 -5.42 6.36 -15.20
CA VAL A 88 -4.94 4.98 -15.45
C VAL A 88 -3.92 4.56 -14.40
N PHE A 89 -2.95 5.43 -14.08
CA PHE A 89 -1.93 5.14 -13.09
C PHE A 89 -2.53 4.94 -11.68
N LEU A 90 -3.44 5.81 -11.26
CA LEU A 90 -4.11 5.70 -9.97
C LEU A 90 -4.99 4.45 -9.89
N ALA A 91 -5.80 4.19 -10.92
CA ALA A 91 -6.66 3.00 -10.98
C ALA A 91 -5.85 1.70 -10.94
N SER A 92 -4.72 1.64 -11.66
CA SER A 92 -3.84 0.47 -11.67
C SER A 92 -3.19 0.22 -10.33
N ASN A 93 -2.74 1.27 -9.63
CA ASN A 93 -2.19 1.15 -8.27
C ASN A 93 -3.27 0.68 -7.28
N TRP A 94 -4.48 1.25 -7.34
CA TRP A 94 -5.59 0.82 -6.50
C TRP A 94 -5.92 -0.66 -6.70
N LEU A 95 -6.09 -1.07 -7.96
CA LEU A 95 -6.40 -2.46 -8.32
C LEU A 95 -5.28 -3.41 -7.86
N TYR A 96 -4.03 -3.04 -8.07
CA TYR A 96 -2.88 -3.81 -7.63
C TYR A 96 -2.88 -4.04 -6.11
N TRP A 97 -3.05 -2.99 -5.30
CA TRP A 97 -3.08 -3.15 -3.84
C TRP A 97 -4.29 -3.92 -3.34
N ARG A 98 -5.45 -3.72 -3.98
CA ARG A 98 -6.66 -4.45 -3.65
C ARG A 98 -6.48 -5.95 -3.92
N VAL A 99 -6.09 -6.30 -5.13
CA VAL A 99 -5.95 -7.70 -5.57
C VAL A 99 -4.86 -8.41 -4.79
N THR A 100 -3.67 -7.82 -4.66
CA THR A 100 -2.56 -8.42 -3.91
C THR A 100 -2.89 -8.54 -2.42
N GLY A 101 -3.59 -7.56 -1.86
CA GLY A 101 -4.07 -7.60 -0.48
C GLY A 101 -5.07 -8.73 -0.25
N MET A 102 -6.05 -8.88 -1.13
CA MET A 102 -7.08 -9.93 -1.01
C MET A 102 -6.50 -11.35 -1.19
N ILE A 103 -5.59 -11.53 -2.14
CA ILE A 103 -5.03 -12.86 -2.44
C ILE A 103 -3.93 -13.24 -1.46
N PHE A 104 -2.98 -12.33 -1.21
CA PHE A 104 -1.75 -12.62 -0.47
C PHE A 104 -1.70 -11.98 0.92
N SER A 105 -2.74 -11.24 1.35
CA SER A 105 -2.79 -10.44 2.58
C SER A 105 -1.63 -9.43 2.70
N ARG A 106 -0.96 -9.12 1.61
CA ARG A 106 0.15 -8.15 1.51
C ARG A 106 0.49 -7.84 0.06
N SER A 107 1.08 -6.67 -0.19
CA SER A 107 1.64 -6.31 -1.50
C SER A 107 3.04 -6.92 -1.71
N PHE A 108 3.55 -6.86 -2.95
CA PHE A 108 4.92 -7.33 -3.23
C PHE A 108 5.97 -6.52 -2.50
N GLY A 109 5.84 -5.19 -2.41
CA GLY A 109 6.77 -4.37 -1.63
C GLY A 109 6.76 -4.74 -0.15
N GLN A 110 5.59 -5.04 0.42
CA GLN A 110 5.47 -5.55 1.78
C GLN A 110 6.11 -6.93 1.95
N LYS A 111 5.95 -7.81 0.95
CA LYS A 111 6.58 -9.12 0.95
C LYS A 111 8.11 -9.03 0.95
N ILE A 112 8.68 -8.14 0.14
CA ILE A 112 10.14 -7.92 0.05
C ILE A 112 10.69 -7.45 1.41
N LEU A 113 9.96 -6.57 2.10
CA LEU A 113 10.40 -6.01 3.39
C LEU A 113 9.94 -6.82 4.62
N GLY A 114 9.37 -8.01 4.40
CA GLY A 114 8.94 -8.89 5.48
C GLY A 114 7.78 -8.33 6.31
N ILE A 115 6.90 -7.51 5.71
CA ILE A 115 5.73 -6.93 6.38
C ILE A 115 4.52 -7.83 6.13
N ALA A 116 3.79 -8.17 7.17
CA ALA A 116 2.48 -8.80 7.10
C ALA A 116 1.40 -7.86 7.67
N ILE A 117 0.17 -8.02 7.20
CA ILE A 117 -0.98 -7.25 7.68
C ILE A 117 -1.98 -8.22 8.30
N VAL A 118 -2.29 -8.00 9.55
CA VAL A 118 -3.22 -8.81 10.34
C VAL A 118 -4.17 -7.87 11.10
N MET A 119 -5.33 -8.39 11.48
CA MET A 119 -6.20 -7.69 12.44
C MET A 119 -5.62 -7.85 13.84
N GLU A 120 -5.96 -6.97 14.78
CA GLU A 120 -5.51 -7.03 16.17
C GLU A 120 -5.89 -8.34 16.87
N ASP A 121 -7.04 -8.90 16.50
CA ASP A 121 -7.54 -10.18 17.00
C ASP A 121 -6.88 -11.41 16.31
N GLY A 122 -5.91 -11.17 15.42
CA GLY A 122 -5.26 -12.22 14.62
C GLY A 122 -6.11 -12.74 13.45
N THR A 123 -7.27 -12.18 13.18
CA THR A 123 -8.10 -12.60 12.05
C THR A 123 -7.60 -12.06 10.71
N ARG A 124 -8.06 -12.68 9.63
CA ARG A 124 -7.74 -12.23 8.27
C ARG A 124 -8.46 -10.91 7.98
N VAL A 125 -7.75 -9.99 7.37
CA VAL A 125 -8.29 -8.70 6.94
C VAL A 125 -9.40 -8.90 5.90
N SER A 126 -10.58 -8.31 6.13
CA SER A 126 -11.72 -8.41 5.22
C SER A 126 -11.49 -7.64 3.91
N SER A 127 -12.28 -7.96 2.87
CA SER A 127 -12.24 -7.27 1.57
C SER A 127 -12.55 -5.78 1.68
N GLU A 128 -13.49 -5.40 2.53
CA GLU A 128 -13.87 -4.00 2.76
C GLU A 128 -12.72 -3.18 3.34
N VAL A 129 -11.98 -3.77 4.28
CA VAL A 129 -10.80 -3.13 4.86
C VAL A 129 -9.71 -3.00 3.80
N TRP A 130 -9.55 -3.97 2.89
CA TRP A 130 -8.61 -3.84 1.77
C TRP A 130 -9.02 -2.73 0.79
N ASP A 131 -10.30 -2.58 0.50
CA ASP A 131 -10.81 -1.50 -0.35
C ASP A 131 -10.50 -0.13 0.27
N TYR A 132 -10.81 0.05 1.55
CA TYR A 132 -10.49 1.27 2.28
C TYR A 132 -8.98 1.56 2.32
N ARG A 133 -8.16 0.56 2.62
CA ARG A 133 -6.69 0.72 2.67
C ARG A 133 -6.10 1.06 1.31
N SER A 134 -6.59 0.43 0.24
CA SER A 134 -6.14 0.70 -1.12
C SER A 134 -6.52 2.12 -1.55
N ALA A 135 -7.75 2.55 -1.27
CA ALA A 135 -8.20 3.92 -1.51
C ALA A 135 -7.37 4.94 -0.71
N ARG A 136 -7.08 4.66 0.56
CA ARG A 136 -6.25 5.54 1.39
C ARG A 136 -4.81 5.65 0.87
N LYS A 137 -4.23 4.55 0.35
CA LYS A 137 -2.92 4.58 -0.29
C LYS A 137 -2.88 5.49 -1.53
N LEU A 138 -3.99 5.60 -2.29
CA LEU A 138 -4.06 6.54 -3.42
C LEU A 138 -3.88 7.99 -3.00
N LEU A 139 -4.35 8.36 -1.81
CA LEU A 139 -4.18 9.72 -1.30
C LEU A 139 -2.70 10.10 -1.17
N TYR A 140 -1.83 9.11 -0.87
CA TYR A 140 -0.39 9.33 -0.81
C TYR A 140 0.27 9.54 -2.19
N LEU A 141 -0.41 9.16 -3.28
CA LEU A 141 0.05 9.45 -4.64
C LEU A 141 -0.30 10.87 -5.10
N LEU A 142 -1.21 11.54 -4.42
CA LEU A 142 -1.57 12.93 -4.71
C LEU A 142 -0.57 13.87 -4.02
N PRO A 143 0.22 14.68 -4.75
CA PRO A 143 1.34 15.44 -4.17
C PRO A 143 0.95 16.38 -3.03
N ILE A 144 -0.20 17.04 -3.15
CA ILE A 144 -0.69 18.01 -2.16
C ILE A 144 -1.18 17.31 -0.89
N VAL A 145 -1.86 16.19 -1.05
CA VAL A 145 -2.44 15.42 0.05
C VAL A 145 -1.35 14.64 0.80
N ASN A 146 -0.31 14.20 0.07
CA ASN A 146 0.79 13.42 0.62
C ASN A 146 1.54 14.15 1.74
N VAL A 147 1.82 15.45 1.57
CA VAL A 147 2.54 16.22 2.59
C VAL A 147 1.73 16.29 3.89
N TYR A 148 0.44 16.58 3.80
CA TYR A 148 -0.41 16.72 4.99
C TYR A 148 -0.69 15.39 5.69
N ILE A 149 -1.15 14.38 4.95
CA ILE A 149 -1.50 13.07 5.53
C ILE A 149 -0.23 12.32 5.95
N GLY A 150 0.86 12.43 5.19
CA GLY A 150 2.13 11.78 5.51
C GLY A 150 2.69 12.24 6.85
N VAL A 151 2.72 13.55 7.10
CA VAL A 151 3.18 14.12 8.37
C VAL A 151 2.28 13.69 9.52
N TYR A 152 0.96 13.71 9.33
CA TYR A 152 0.00 13.28 10.35
C TYR A 152 0.16 11.79 10.72
N GLU A 153 0.29 10.91 9.73
CA GLU A 153 0.47 9.47 9.97
C GLU A 153 1.80 9.14 10.63
N ILE A 154 2.88 9.82 10.23
CA ILE A 154 4.20 9.65 10.87
C ILE A 154 4.12 10.03 12.34
N ALA A 155 3.49 11.17 12.66
CA ALA A 155 3.30 11.62 14.03
C ALA A 155 2.48 10.60 14.85
N ARG A 156 1.39 10.09 14.28
CA ARG A 156 0.52 9.10 14.93
C ARG A 156 1.23 7.77 15.20
N ILE A 157 2.05 7.30 14.25
CA ILE A 157 2.81 6.05 14.40
C ILE A 157 3.92 6.22 15.44
N SER A 158 4.58 7.39 15.45
CA SER A 158 5.63 7.71 16.43
C SER A 158 5.10 7.75 17.89
N GLN A 159 3.84 8.11 18.08
CA GLN A 159 3.21 8.13 19.42
C GLN A 159 2.82 6.72 19.93
N ARG A 160 2.81 5.69 19.09
CA ARG A 160 2.48 4.31 19.45
C ARG A 160 3.70 3.44 19.76
N HIS A 161 4.89 4.00 19.62
CA HIS A 161 6.17 3.41 20.02
C HIS A 161 6.69 4.03 21.31
#